data_3fefdf9105de2745cdb91ee47db57324
#
_entry.id   3fefdf9105de2745cdb91ee47db57324
#
_cell.length_a   1.000
_cell.length_b   1.000
_cell.length_c   1.000
_cell.angle_alpha   90.00
_cell.angle_beta   90.00
_cell.angle_gamma   90.00
#
_symmetry.space_group_name_H-M   'P 1'
#
loop_
_entity.id
_entity.type
_entity.pdbx_description
1 polymer ?
#
loop_
_entity_poly.entity_id
_entity_poly.type
_entity_poly.pdbx_seq_one_letter_code
_entity_poly.pdbx_strand_id
1 'polypeptide(L)'
;MAAWDTSVRSHADALAKTTSEVARKSHEINQLLDERTESVRSASNEASTLLASLTERTEKADLEEFTRQATFISERLQSLAVDIGRVLETQVSEDDWRRFNKGEKGIFVRKLLGFREKAKLQQIRQTYQEDGTFRDYVTRYLEEFETLLDESQKRDHNSMLHATFLSSDMGKVYMILARALDREM
;
A
#
# COMPACT_ATOMS: atom_id res chain seq x y z
N MET A 1 -77.77 47.10 13.37
CA MET A 1 -76.53 46.92 14.18
C MET A 1 -76.28 45.50 14.62
N ALA A 2 -77.27 44.71 15.01
CA ALA A 2 -77.12 43.34 15.51
C ALA A 2 -76.53 42.32 14.47
N ALA A 3 -76.87 42.40 13.18
CA ALA A 3 -76.39 41.48 12.16
C ALA A 3 -74.89 41.61 11.82
N TRP A 4 -74.29 42.80 11.95
CA TRP A 4 -72.90 43.09 11.78
C TRP A 4 -72.05 42.49 12.89
N ASP A 5 -72.54 42.63 14.14
CA ASP A 5 -71.85 42.12 15.32
C ASP A 5 -71.81 40.59 15.34
N THR A 6 -72.84 39.91 14.87
CA THR A 6 -72.92 38.48 14.75
C THR A 6 -71.93 37.96 13.63
N SER A 7 -71.87 38.68 12.53
CA SER A 7 -70.91 38.33 11.44
C SER A 7 -69.45 38.46 11.87
N VAL A 8 -69.10 39.55 12.58
CA VAL A 8 -67.78 39.76 13.12
C VAL A 8 -67.37 38.69 14.11
N ARG A 9 -68.29 38.34 15.04
CA ARG A 9 -68.01 37.24 15.98
C ARG A 9 -67.80 35.88 15.26
N SER A 10 -68.66 35.56 14.29
CA SER A 10 -68.48 34.33 13.49
C SER A 10 -67.15 34.26 12.75
N HIS A 11 -66.66 35.39 12.20
CA HIS A 11 -65.36 35.44 11.55
C HIS A 11 -64.22 35.36 12.58
N ALA A 12 -64.36 36.00 13.73
CA ALA A 12 -63.37 35.90 14.81
C ALA A 12 -63.22 34.43 15.33
N ASP A 13 -64.35 33.74 15.53
CA ASP A 13 -64.33 32.34 15.95
C ASP A 13 -63.72 31.42 14.87
N ALA A 14 -64.07 31.64 13.60
CA ALA A 14 -63.46 30.90 12.50
C ALA A 14 -61.95 31.13 12.40
N LEU A 15 -61.49 32.40 12.58
CA LEU A 15 -60.05 32.75 12.60
C LEU A 15 -59.34 32.09 13.79
N ALA A 16 -59.92 32.13 14.99
CA ALA A 16 -59.37 31.49 16.18
C ALA A 16 -59.21 29.98 15.98
N LYS A 17 -60.23 29.33 15.39
CA LYS A 17 -60.18 27.90 15.11
C LYS A 17 -59.09 27.57 14.09
N THR A 18 -59.01 28.33 12.98
CA THR A 18 -57.98 28.13 11.94
C THR A 18 -56.59 28.36 12.51
N THR A 19 -56.38 29.40 13.32
CA THR A 19 -55.09 29.67 13.97
C THR A 19 -54.66 28.54 14.91
N SER A 20 -55.60 28.02 15.71
CA SER A 20 -55.34 26.87 16.59
C SER A 20 -54.97 25.60 15.78
N GLU A 21 -55.65 25.36 14.67
CA GLU A 21 -55.38 24.21 13.80
C GLU A 21 -54.02 24.34 13.12
N VAL A 22 -53.63 25.52 12.63
CA VAL A 22 -52.30 25.81 12.09
C VAL A 22 -51.21 25.61 13.14
N ALA A 23 -51.42 26.13 14.34
CA ALA A 23 -50.45 25.96 15.46
C ALA A 23 -50.22 24.48 15.79
N ARG A 24 -51.30 23.69 15.85
CA ARG A 24 -51.23 22.26 16.10
C ARG A 24 -50.44 21.54 14.98
N LYS A 25 -50.79 21.79 13.73
CA LYS A 25 -50.10 21.20 12.56
C LYS A 25 -48.63 21.62 12.51
N SER A 26 -48.30 22.87 12.83
CA SER A 26 -46.90 23.32 12.92
C SER A 26 -46.13 22.58 13.99
N HIS A 27 -46.75 22.33 15.14
CA HIS A 27 -46.11 21.54 16.20
C HIS A 27 -45.86 20.10 15.76
N GLU A 28 -46.86 19.43 15.16
CA GLU A 28 -46.72 18.08 14.60
C GLU A 28 -45.62 18.00 13.54
N ILE A 29 -45.53 18.99 12.61
CA ILE A 29 -44.47 19.07 11.62
C ILE A 29 -43.09 19.22 12.26
N ASN A 30 -42.95 20.09 13.27
CA ASN A 30 -41.69 20.27 13.96
C ASN A 30 -41.25 19.01 14.69
N GLN A 31 -42.14 18.30 15.36
CA GLN A 31 -41.83 17.01 15.98
C GLN A 31 -41.36 15.99 14.94
N LEU A 32 -42.04 15.88 13.80
CA LEU A 32 -41.65 14.98 12.71
C LEU A 32 -40.27 15.36 12.11
N LEU A 33 -39.99 16.64 11.95
CA LEU A 33 -38.69 17.13 11.50
C LEU A 33 -37.57 16.83 12.49
N ASP A 34 -37.82 16.98 13.79
CA ASP A 34 -36.85 16.64 14.83
C ASP A 34 -36.54 15.15 14.84
N GLU A 35 -37.55 14.28 14.76
CA GLU A 35 -37.39 12.82 14.65
C GLU A 35 -36.64 12.43 13.39
N ARG A 36 -36.95 13.06 12.24
CA ARG A 36 -36.23 12.80 10.96
C ARG A 36 -34.80 13.27 11.01
N THR A 37 -34.56 14.43 11.62
CA THR A 37 -33.18 14.98 11.77
C THR A 37 -32.33 14.05 12.62
N GLU A 38 -32.86 13.54 13.72
CA GLU A 38 -32.15 12.61 14.60
C GLU A 38 -31.90 11.25 13.88
N SER A 39 -32.88 10.75 13.15
CA SER A 39 -32.71 9.55 12.33
C SER A 39 -31.62 9.68 11.27
N VAL A 40 -31.58 10.83 10.56
CA VAL A 40 -30.54 11.12 9.58
C VAL A 40 -29.17 11.26 10.25
N ARG A 41 -29.09 11.90 11.41
CA ARG A 41 -27.86 12.05 12.19
C ARG A 41 -27.32 10.68 12.63
N SER A 42 -28.17 9.82 13.16
CA SER A 42 -27.81 8.46 13.56
C SER A 42 -27.30 7.65 12.37
N ALA A 43 -28.02 7.63 11.25
CA ALA A 43 -27.62 6.94 10.04
C ALA A 43 -26.29 7.48 9.47
N SER A 44 -26.06 8.80 9.53
CA SER A 44 -24.80 9.42 9.09
C SER A 44 -23.63 9.01 9.99
N ASN A 45 -23.83 8.95 11.30
CA ASN A 45 -22.80 8.49 12.24
C ASN A 45 -22.47 7.01 12.03
N GLU A 46 -23.48 6.16 11.85
CA GLU A 46 -23.28 4.74 11.56
C GLU A 46 -22.51 4.55 10.24
N ALA A 47 -22.90 5.28 9.20
CA ALA A 47 -22.21 5.25 7.91
C ALA A 47 -20.73 5.69 8.03
N SER A 48 -20.45 6.75 8.79
CA SER A 48 -19.10 7.23 9.04
C SER A 48 -18.25 6.21 9.79
N THR A 49 -18.82 5.56 10.80
CA THR A 49 -18.14 4.50 11.57
C THR A 49 -17.84 3.30 10.69
N LEU A 50 -18.80 2.90 9.86
CA LEU A 50 -18.64 1.80 8.93
C LEU A 50 -17.55 2.10 7.89
N LEU A 51 -17.58 3.30 7.31
CA LEU A 51 -16.54 3.73 6.36
C LEU A 51 -15.14 3.71 7.01
N ALA A 52 -14.99 4.23 8.21
CA ALA A 52 -13.71 4.18 8.93
C ALA A 52 -13.21 2.74 9.13
N SER A 53 -14.10 1.84 9.54
CA SER A 53 -13.76 0.42 9.73
C SER A 53 -13.42 -0.30 8.43
N LEU A 54 -14.08 0.04 7.33
CA LEU A 54 -13.77 -0.50 6.01
C LEU A 54 -12.42 -0.02 5.51
N THR A 55 -12.11 1.28 5.66
CA THR A 55 -10.81 1.85 5.29
C THR A 55 -9.67 1.16 6.04
N GLU A 56 -9.79 1.02 7.37
CA GLU A 56 -8.79 0.33 8.19
C GLU A 56 -8.57 -1.13 7.75
N ARG A 57 -9.67 -1.85 7.46
CA ARG A 57 -9.58 -3.24 6.97
C ARG A 57 -8.91 -3.34 5.61
N THR A 58 -9.21 -2.41 4.72
CA THR A 58 -8.62 -2.37 3.37
C THR A 58 -7.12 -2.09 3.47
N GLU A 59 -6.71 -1.08 4.24
CA GLU A 59 -5.30 -0.74 4.45
C GLU A 59 -4.52 -1.93 5.05
N LYS A 60 -5.10 -2.62 6.01
CA LYS A 60 -4.49 -3.81 6.61
C LYS A 60 -4.35 -4.95 5.61
N ALA A 61 -5.39 -5.24 4.83
CA ALA A 61 -5.35 -6.28 3.81
C ALA A 61 -4.30 -5.98 2.73
N ASP A 62 -4.21 -4.72 2.30
CA ASP A 62 -3.22 -4.27 1.32
C ASP A 62 -1.78 -4.40 1.86
N LEU A 63 -1.57 -4.11 3.14
CA LEU A 63 -0.26 -4.28 3.78
C LEU A 63 0.11 -5.76 3.92
N GLU A 64 -0.83 -6.62 4.30
CA GLU A 64 -0.61 -8.07 4.40
C GLU A 64 -0.27 -8.66 3.02
N GLU A 65 -0.97 -8.25 1.98
CA GLU A 65 -0.69 -8.68 0.60
C GLU A 65 0.69 -8.22 0.13
N PHE A 66 1.04 -6.95 0.34
CA PHE A 66 2.37 -6.43 0.03
C PHE A 66 3.48 -7.20 0.77
N THR A 67 3.30 -7.45 2.06
CA THR A 67 4.29 -8.16 2.87
C THR A 67 4.52 -9.57 2.33
N ARG A 68 3.45 -10.26 1.91
CA ARG A 68 3.54 -11.59 1.29
C ARG A 68 4.29 -11.55 -0.04
N GLN A 69 3.95 -10.60 -0.91
CA GLN A 69 4.61 -10.43 -2.21
C GLN A 69 6.08 -10.05 -2.04
N ALA A 70 6.39 -9.09 -1.18
CA ALA A 70 7.76 -8.66 -0.88
C ALA A 70 8.61 -9.82 -0.32
N THR A 71 8.04 -10.65 0.55
CA THR A 71 8.70 -11.85 1.07
C THR A 71 9.01 -12.83 -0.05
N PHE A 72 8.04 -13.12 -0.91
CA PHE A 72 8.21 -14.03 -2.03
C PHE A 72 9.28 -13.54 -3.02
N ILE A 73 9.24 -12.26 -3.40
CA ILE A 73 10.25 -11.66 -4.27
C ILE A 73 11.63 -11.71 -3.61
N SER A 74 11.72 -11.41 -2.31
CA SER A 74 12.98 -11.46 -1.57
C SER A 74 13.60 -12.86 -1.54
N GLU A 75 12.80 -13.91 -1.41
CA GLU A 75 13.26 -15.29 -1.47
C GLU A 75 13.79 -15.65 -2.88
N ARG A 76 13.12 -15.19 -3.92
CA ARG A 76 13.58 -15.37 -5.30
C ARG A 76 14.89 -14.64 -5.57
N LEU A 77 15.00 -13.39 -5.14
CA LEU A 77 16.24 -12.60 -5.26
C LEU A 77 17.41 -13.26 -4.54
N GLN A 78 17.18 -13.85 -3.36
CA GLN A 78 18.21 -14.62 -2.65
C GLN A 78 18.67 -15.84 -3.44
N SER A 79 17.73 -16.58 -4.04
CA SER A 79 18.06 -17.73 -4.89
C SER A 79 18.87 -17.30 -6.12
N LEU A 80 18.42 -16.27 -6.81
CA LEU A 80 19.13 -15.73 -7.98
C LEU A 80 20.54 -15.22 -7.62
N ALA A 81 20.70 -14.59 -6.45
CA ALA A 81 22.02 -14.15 -6.00
C ALA A 81 22.98 -15.33 -5.74
N VAL A 82 22.47 -16.48 -5.30
CA VAL A 82 23.26 -17.73 -5.18
C VAL A 82 23.69 -18.21 -6.56
N ASP A 83 22.77 -18.25 -7.53
CA ASP A 83 23.07 -18.71 -8.89
C ASP A 83 24.07 -17.79 -9.60
N ILE A 84 23.89 -16.47 -9.49
CA ILE A 84 24.83 -15.45 -9.97
C ILE A 84 26.21 -15.63 -9.33
N GLY A 85 26.26 -15.81 -8.01
CA GLY A 85 27.51 -16.02 -7.28
C GLY A 85 28.25 -17.29 -7.70
N ARG A 86 27.51 -18.36 -8.03
CA ARG A 86 28.06 -19.63 -8.48
C ARG A 86 28.73 -19.49 -9.87
N VAL A 87 28.09 -18.81 -10.80
CA VAL A 87 28.64 -18.60 -12.14
C VAL A 87 29.86 -17.68 -12.12
N LEU A 88 29.87 -16.68 -11.24
CA LEU A 88 31.03 -15.80 -11.08
C LEU A 88 32.23 -16.44 -10.34
N GLU A 89 32.15 -17.74 -10.04
CA GLU A 89 33.19 -18.49 -9.30
C GLU A 89 33.62 -17.78 -7.98
N THR A 90 32.73 -17.04 -7.36
CA THR A 90 32.94 -16.55 -6.02
C THR A 90 33.13 -17.81 -5.15
N GLN A 91 34.35 -18.04 -4.64
CA GLN A 91 34.72 -19.23 -3.87
C GLN A 91 33.68 -19.48 -2.76
N VAL A 92 32.71 -20.32 -3.05
CA VAL A 92 31.70 -20.76 -2.10
C VAL A 92 32.28 -21.94 -1.36
N SER A 93 32.71 -21.72 -0.13
CA SER A 93 33.25 -22.79 0.72
C SER A 93 32.10 -23.71 1.23
N GLU A 94 32.45 -24.96 1.61
CA GLU A 94 31.48 -25.83 2.28
C GLU A 94 30.90 -25.21 3.55
N ASP A 95 31.68 -24.33 4.22
CA ASP A 95 31.23 -23.62 5.41
C ASP A 95 30.15 -22.57 5.08
N ASP A 96 30.22 -21.93 3.93
CA ASP A 96 29.18 -21.02 3.45
C ASP A 96 27.87 -21.75 3.16
N TRP A 97 27.94 -22.94 2.55
CA TRP A 97 26.76 -23.79 2.35
C TRP A 97 26.18 -24.26 3.69
N ARG A 98 27.02 -24.60 4.65
CA ARG A 98 26.57 -25.02 5.97
C ARG A 98 25.85 -23.87 6.71
N ARG A 99 26.36 -22.64 6.58
CA ARG A 99 25.76 -21.44 7.19
C ARG A 99 24.45 -21.07 6.48
N PHE A 100 24.41 -21.14 5.17
CA PHE A 100 23.21 -20.92 4.38
C PHE A 100 22.09 -21.90 4.77
N ASN A 101 22.42 -23.18 4.89
CA ASN A 101 21.46 -24.20 5.32
C ASN A 101 21.00 -24.05 6.77
N LYS A 102 21.77 -23.33 7.61
CA LYS A 102 21.40 -22.94 8.97
C LYS A 102 20.53 -21.68 9.04
N GLY A 103 20.18 -21.09 7.88
CA GLY A 103 19.29 -19.92 7.79
C GLY A 103 20.01 -18.59 7.58
N GLU A 104 21.32 -18.51 7.42
CA GLU A 104 22.04 -17.29 7.05
C GLU A 104 21.89 -17.01 5.55
N LYS A 105 20.68 -16.70 5.11
CA LYS A 105 20.33 -16.54 3.70
C LYS A 105 21.12 -15.44 2.96
N GLY A 106 21.60 -14.43 3.64
CA GLY A 106 22.34 -13.29 3.05
C GLY A 106 23.85 -13.54 2.80
N ILE A 107 24.39 -14.75 3.05
CA ILE A 107 25.84 -14.98 2.97
C ILE A 107 26.39 -14.87 1.55
N PHE A 108 25.66 -15.33 0.54
CA PHE A 108 26.05 -15.24 -0.85
C PHE A 108 26.00 -13.80 -1.38
N VAL A 109 24.98 -13.06 -0.95
CA VAL A 109 24.84 -11.63 -1.25
C VAL A 109 26.03 -10.85 -0.69
N ARG A 110 26.42 -11.06 0.57
CA ARG A 110 27.58 -10.42 1.18
C ARG A 110 28.90 -10.77 0.47
N LYS A 111 29.06 -11.98 0.00
CA LYS A 111 30.22 -12.38 -0.81
C LYS A 111 30.25 -11.68 -2.17
N LEU A 112 29.10 -11.55 -2.81
CA LEU A 112 29.01 -10.73 -4.02
C LEU A 112 29.44 -9.28 -3.77
N LEU A 113 29.23 -8.73 -2.61
CA LEU A 113 29.59 -7.36 -2.24
C LEU A 113 31.07 -7.18 -1.84
N GLY A 114 31.80 -8.24 -1.52
CA GLY A 114 33.11 -8.21 -0.84
C GLY A 114 34.35 -8.04 -1.72
N PHE A 115 34.24 -7.84 -3.02
CA PHE A 115 35.39 -7.78 -3.94
C PHE A 115 35.72 -6.35 -4.45
N ARG A 116 36.93 -6.17 -5.02
CA ARG A 116 37.37 -4.91 -5.64
C ARG A 116 36.43 -4.53 -6.78
N GLU A 117 35.77 -3.42 -6.66
CA GLU A 117 34.62 -3.00 -7.48
C GLU A 117 34.88 -3.01 -9.00
N LYS A 118 36.00 -2.45 -9.48
CA LYS A 118 36.30 -2.36 -10.91
C LYS A 118 36.50 -3.72 -11.60
N ALA A 119 37.27 -4.62 -11.00
CA ALA A 119 37.53 -5.93 -11.57
C ALA A 119 36.23 -6.75 -11.66
N LYS A 120 35.34 -6.60 -10.69
CA LYS A 120 34.07 -7.29 -10.66
C LYS A 120 33.07 -6.77 -11.66
N LEU A 121 32.95 -5.47 -11.84
CA LEU A 121 32.08 -4.90 -12.87
C LEU A 121 32.49 -5.40 -14.26
N GLN A 122 33.80 -5.47 -14.55
CA GLN A 122 34.29 -6.00 -15.79
C GLN A 122 34.02 -7.50 -15.96
N GLN A 123 34.21 -8.29 -14.91
CA GLN A 123 33.89 -9.72 -14.92
C GLN A 123 32.39 -9.96 -15.15
N ILE A 124 31.50 -9.25 -14.43
CA ILE A 124 30.06 -9.34 -14.62
C ILE A 124 29.68 -9.03 -16.06
N ARG A 125 30.22 -7.94 -16.63
CA ARG A 125 29.95 -7.53 -18.01
C ARG A 125 30.38 -8.59 -19.01
N GLN A 126 31.58 -9.11 -18.84
CA GLN A 126 32.11 -10.16 -19.71
C GLN A 126 31.28 -11.44 -19.62
N THR A 127 31.01 -11.93 -18.40
CA THR A 127 30.21 -13.14 -18.20
C THR A 127 28.78 -12.96 -18.73
N TYR A 128 28.20 -11.79 -18.58
CA TYR A 128 26.88 -11.47 -19.13
C TYR A 128 26.83 -11.56 -20.66
N GLN A 129 27.94 -11.23 -21.35
CA GLN A 129 28.03 -11.32 -22.79
C GLN A 129 28.26 -12.76 -23.27
N GLU A 130 29.06 -13.54 -22.54
CA GLU A 130 29.52 -14.85 -22.93
C GLU A 130 28.60 -15.99 -22.47
N ASP A 131 27.95 -15.86 -21.33
CA ASP A 131 27.12 -16.92 -20.73
C ASP A 131 25.63 -16.53 -20.74
N GLY A 132 24.84 -17.26 -21.54
CA GLY A 132 23.41 -17.07 -21.66
C GLY A 132 22.64 -17.36 -20.34
N THR A 133 23.08 -18.36 -19.57
CA THR A 133 22.45 -18.73 -18.30
C THR A 133 22.70 -17.65 -17.25
N PHE A 134 23.91 -17.13 -17.18
CA PHE A 134 24.22 -15.99 -16.31
C PHE A 134 23.42 -14.74 -16.69
N ARG A 135 23.28 -14.48 -17.98
CA ARG A 135 22.45 -13.38 -18.49
C ARG A 135 21.02 -13.49 -18.02
N ASP A 136 20.43 -14.69 -18.09
CA ASP A 136 19.07 -14.93 -17.63
C ASP A 136 18.92 -14.69 -16.13
N TYR A 137 19.87 -15.15 -15.31
CA TYR A 137 19.85 -14.91 -13.86
C TYR A 137 19.95 -13.42 -13.51
N VAL A 138 20.87 -12.72 -14.16
CA VAL A 138 21.05 -11.27 -13.92
C VAL A 138 19.83 -10.49 -14.38
N THR A 139 19.29 -10.78 -15.55
CA THR A 139 18.11 -10.09 -16.07
C THR A 139 16.91 -10.28 -15.13
N ARG A 140 16.66 -11.52 -14.71
CA ARG A 140 15.59 -11.81 -13.74
C ARG A 140 15.80 -11.12 -12.39
N TYR A 141 17.05 -11.06 -11.92
CA TYR A 141 17.35 -10.37 -10.66
C TYR A 141 16.99 -8.89 -10.75
N LEU A 142 17.36 -8.23 -11.84
CA LEU A 142 17.07 -6.82 -12.06
C LEU A 142 15.55 -6.57 -12.14
N GLU A 143 14.85 -7.36 -12.95
CA GLU A 143 13.39 -7.24 -13.13
C GLU A 143 12.60 -7.49 -11.83
N GLU A 144 12.97 -8.52 -11.07
CA GLU A 144 12.33 -8.83 -9.77
C GLU A 144 12.58 -7.73 -8.74
N PHE A 145 13.79 -7.17 -8.71
CA PHE A 145 14.08 -6.08 -7.79
C PHE A 145 13.38 -4.78 -8.19
N GLU A 146 13.34 -4.46 -9.48
CA GLU A 146 12.57 -3.33 -10.02
C GLU A 146 11.07 -3.46 -9.69
N THR A 147 10.52 -4.67 -9.84
CA THR A 147 9.13 -4.96 -9.44
C THR A 147 8.91 -4.69 -7.94
N LEU A 148 9.85 -5.10 -7.08
CA LEU A 148 9.76 -4.84 -5.64
C LEU A 148 9.80 -3.34 -5.33
N LEU A 149 10.65 -2.58 -6.04
CA LEU A 149 10.73 -1.13 -5.90
C LEU A 149 9.43 -0.45 -6.33
N ASP A 150 8.88 -0.83 -7.48
CA ASP A 150 7.62 -0.29 -8.00
C ASP A 150 6.45 -0.56 -7.04
N GLU A 151 6.34 -1.78 -6.53
CA GLU A 151 5.30 -2.13 -5.56
C GLU A 151 5.48 -1.39 -4.22
N SER A 152 6.73 -1.16 -3.80
CA SER A 152 7.00 -0.34 -2.62
C SER A 152 6.59 1.11 -2.83
N GLN A 153 6.86 1.68 -3.99
CA GLN A 153 6.56 3.08 -4.31
C GLN A 153 5.06 3.36 -4.37
N LYS A 154 4.26 2.44 -4.88
CA LYS A 154 2.79 2.56 -4.92
C LYS A 154 2.16 2.73 -3.54
N ARG A 155 2.81 2.22 -2.49
CA ARG A 155 2.30 2.19 -1.11
C ARG A 155 3.05 3.11 -0.15
N ASP A 156 4.18 3.65 -0.57
CA ASP A 156 5.09 4.42 0.28
C ASP A 156 5.02 5.92 -0.04
N HIS A 157 4.17 6.63 0.68
CA HIS A 157 4.03 8.09 0.54
C HIS A 157 5.30 8.86 0.93
N ASN A 158 6.21 8.24 1.68
CA ASN A 158 7.43 8.89 2.22
C ASN A 158 8.73 8.36 1.62
N SER A 159 8.68 7.49 0.62
CA SER A 159 9.85 6.83 0.00
C SER A 159 10.79 6.09 0.97
N MET A 160 10.29 5.76 2.18
CA MET A 160 11.06 5.08 3.21
C MET A 160 11.30 3.61 2.87
N LEU A 161 10.29 2.91 2.39
CA LEU A 161 10.39 1.51 1.95
C LEU A 161 11.32 1.39 0.75
N HIS A 162 11.18 2.27 -0.23
CA HIS A 162 12.05 2.34 -1.40
C HIS A 162 13.53 2.51 -0.99
N ALA A 163 13.84 3.48 -0.13
CA ALA A 163 15.18 3.69 0.39
C ALA A 163 15.69 2.48 1.21
N THR A 164 14.82 1.83 1.97
CA THR A 164 15.14 0.64 2.75
C THR A 164 15.54 -0.52 1.85
N PHE A 165 14.77 -0.79 0.78
CA PHE A 165 15.12 -1.84 -0.18
C PHE A 165 16.42 -1.54 -0.92
N LEU A 166 16.65 -0.33 -1.39
CA LEU A 166 17.89 0.05 -2.05
C LEU A 166 19.11 -0.05 -1.12
N SER A 167 18.98 0.29 0.15
CA SER A 167 20.07 0.19 1.13
C SER A 167 20.33 -1.23 1.63
N SER A 168 19.43 -2.15 1.37
CA SER A 168 19.56 -3.57 1.73
C SER A 168 20.71 -4.23 0.96
N ASP A 169 21.15 -5.40 1.42
CA ASP A 169 22.15 -6.19 0.70
C ASP A 169 21.68 -6.59 -0.70
N MET A 170 20.38 -6.86 -0.88
CA MET A 170 19.79 -7.13 -2.20
C MET A 170 19.84 -5.89 -3.10
N GLY A 171 19.54 -4.71 -2.58
CA GLY A 171 19.66 -3.44 -3.30
C GLY A 171 21.09 -3.14 -3.71
N LYS A 172 22.07 -3.42 -2.89
CA LYS A 172 23.47 -3.28 -3.25
C LYS A 172 23.89 -4.21 -4.40
N VAL A 173 23.40 -5.45 -4.41
CA VAL A 173 23.62 -6.36 -5.55
C VAL A 173 22.98 -5.81 -6.82
N TYR A 174 21.72 -5.37 -6.73
CA TYR A 174 21.04 -4.70 -7.83
C TYR A 174 21.88 -3.54 -8.39
N MET A 175 22.36 -2.65 -7.55
CA MET A 175 23.17 -1.50 -7.96
C MET A 175 24.48 -1.92 -8.65
N ILE A 176 25.14 -2.97 -8.18
CA ILE A 176 26.36 -3.49 -8.81
C ILE A 176 26.06 -4.07 -10.18
N LEU A 177 24.99 -4.87 -10.32
CA LEU A 177 24.58 -5.47 -11.57
C LEU A 177 24.14 -4.41 -12.59
N ALA A 178 23.30 -3.46 -12.17
CA ALA A 178 22.85 -2.35 -13.01
C ALA A 178 24.02 -1.51 -13.50
N ARG A 179 24.97 -1.16 -12.62
CA ARG A 179 26.19 -0.43 -12.97
C ARG A 179 27.10 -1.22 -13.94
N ALA A 180 27.21 -2.54 -13.75
CA ALA A 180 28.00 -3.37 -14.65
C ALA A 180 27.44 -3.39 -16.08
N LEU A 181 26.14 -3.25 -16.23
CA LEU A 181 25.43 -3.25 -17.51
C LEU A 181 25.12 -1.86 -18.07
N ASP A 182 25.65 -0.80 -17.46
CA ASP A 182 25.38 0.61 -17.82
C ASP A 182 23.87 0.92 -17.91
N ARG A 183 23.03 0.27 -17.08
CA ARG A 183 21.62 0.62 -16.94
C ARG A 183 21.48 1.92 -16.15
N GLU A 184 20.74 2.88 -16.69
CA GLU A 184 20.33 4.09 -15.95
C GLU A 184 19.40 3.66 -14.82
N MET A 185 19.60 4.26 -13.63
CA MET A 185 18.81 4.01 -12.43
C MET A 185 17.81 5.15 -12.23
#